data_b845ada930528830d4a5d6bc1594fc4d
#
_entry.id   b845ada930528830d4a5d6bc1594fc4d
#
_cell.length_a   1.000
_cell.length_b   1.000
_cell.length_c   1.000
_cell.angle_alpha   90.00
_cell.angle_beta   90.00
_cell.angle_gamma   90.00
#
_symmetry.space_group_name_H-M   'P 1'
#
loop_
_entity.id
_entity.type
_entity.pdbx_description
1 polymer ?
#
loop_
_entity_poly.entity_id
_entity_poly.type
_entity_poly.pdbx_seq_one_letter_code
_entity_poly.pdbx_strand_id
1 'polypeptide(L)'
;DRGCDIAADEIFVSDGAKSDSGNIQEIFGTDNKVAVCDPVYPVYVDTNVMAGRTGEYNRVRENFDGVIYMPCRKENGFLPEFPLEVPDLIYLCFPNNPTGSAITKDELQKWVDYANKNGCVIIYDAAYEAYISEENVPHSIYECEGARTCAIELRSFSKNAGFTGVRLGFTVIPKELVRDGVSLHSLWARRHGTKFNGAPYIVQKAGEAVYSEAGKAQLKDQVGYYMRNAKLIHDELAKAGFSVSGGVNAPYIWLETPDKMTSWEFFDYLLKNANVVGTPGSGFGSHGEGYFRLTAFGTYENTLKAIDRIKSL
;
A
#
# COMPACT_ATOMS: atom_id res chain seq x y z
N ASP A 1 -21.49 -1.40 -0.66
CA ASP A 1 -21.60 -0.15 -1.43
C ASP A 1 -20.80 -0.17 -2.75
N ARG A 2 -19.95 -1.19 -2.95
CA ARG A 2 -19.08 -1.34 -4.16
C ARG A 2 -19.51 -2.47 -5.08
N GLY A 3 -20.68 -3.06 -4.84
CA GLY A 3 -21.18 -4.22 -5.60
C GLY A 3 -20.43 -5.52 -5.31
N CYS A 4 -19.60 -5.56 -4.27
CA CYS A 4 -18.88 -6.75 -3.85
C CYS A 4 -19.75 -7.58 -2.90
N ASP A 5 -19.87 -8.89 -3.17
CA ASP A 5 -20.61 -9.82 -2.31
C ASP A 5 -19.67 -10.34 -1.21
N ILE A 6 -19.61 -9.62 -0.09
CA ILE A 6 -18.82 -9.97 1.09
C ILE A 6 -19.74 -10.10 2.30
N ALA A 7 -19.74 -11.27 2.93
CA ALA A 7 -20.52 -11.53 4.13
C ALA A 7 -19.86 -10.90 5.37
N ALA A 8 -20.67 -10.54 6.37
CA ALA A 8 -20.16 -9.90 7.59
C ALA A 8 -19.13 -10.77 8.35
N ASP A 9 -19.28 -12.10 8.30
CA ASP A 9 -18.36 -13.05 8.93
C ASP A 9 -17.09 -13.34 8.12
N GLU A 10 -16.92 -12.70 6.96
CA GLU A 10 -15.68 -12.66 6.18
C GLU A 10 -14.82 -11.42 6.49
N ILE A 11 -15.32 -10.53 7.36
CA ILE A 11 -14.67 -9.28 7.76
C ILE A 11 -14.17 -9.40 9.20
N PHE A 12 -12.86 -9.27 9.38
CA PHE A 12 -12.19 -9.38 10.67
C PHE A 12 -11.66 -8.01 11.10
N VAL A 13 -12.35 -7.37 12.05
CA VAL A 13 -11.96 -6.06 12.57
C VAL A 13 -10.71 -6.17 13.42
N SER A 14 -9.75 -5.28 13.23
CA SER A 14 -8.44 -5.28 13.88
C SER A 14 -8.01 -3.88 14.33
N ASP A 15 -6.82 -3.80 14.91
CA ASP A 15 -6.17 -2.55 15.31
C ASP A 15 -5.35 -1.89 14.17
N GLY A 16 -5.56 -2.31 12.93
CA GLY A 16 -5.02 -1.68 11.73
C GLY A 16 -4.35 -2.62 10.75
N ALA A 17 -4.35 -2.23 9.48
CA ALA A 17 -3.78 -3.02 8.39
C ALA A 17 -2.29 -3.40 8.59
N LYS A 18 -1.49 -2.57 9.29
CA LYS A 18 -0.10 -2.91 9.61
C LYS A 18 -0.01 -4.13 10.51
N SER A 19 -0.82 -4.17 11.57
CA SER A 19 -0.89 -5.33 12.47
C SER A 19 -1.37 -6.57 11.73
N ASP A 20 -2.39 -6.43 10.87
CA ASP A 20 -2.89 -7.53 10.06
C ASP A 20 -1.83 -8.04 9.08
N SER A 21 -1.09 -7.15 8.41
CA SER A 21 0.01 -7.51 7.50
C SER A 21 1.12 -8.30 8.22
N GLY A 22 1.42 -7.95 9.47
CA GLY A 22 2.35 -8.71 10.31
C GLY A 22 1.79 -10.05 10.78
N ASN A 23 0.55 -10.04 11.21
CA ASN A 23 -0.12 -11.20 11.81
C ASN A 23 -0.53 -12.26 10.78
N ILE A 24 -0.83 -11.88 9.54
CA ILE A 24 -1.22 -12.80 8.47
C ILE A 24 -0.15 -13.85 8.17
N GLN A 25 1.10 -13.54 8.51
CA GLN A 25 2.24 -14.43 8.33
C GLN A 25 2.08 -15.77 9.05
N GLU A 26 1.28 -15.80 10.13
CA GLU A 26 1.13 -16.98 10.99
C GLU A 26 0.21 -18.06 10.38
N ILE A 27 -0.51 -17.75 9.31
CA ILE A 27 -1.34 -18.76 8.61
C ILE A 27 -0.67 -19.37 7.38
N PHE A 28 0.57 -18.99 7.09
CA PHE A 28 1.35 -19.47 5.95
C PHE A 28 2.61 -20.21 6.39
N GLY A 29 3.07 -21.19 5.61
CA GLY A 29 4.30 -21.93 5.85
C GLY A 29 5.55 -21.07 5.64
N THR A 30 6.67 -21.46 6.25
CA THR A 30 7.95 -20.76 6.13
C THR A 30 8.64 -21.01 4.79
N ASP A 31 8.19 -22.01 4.05
CA ASP A 31 8.66 -22.40 2.72
C ASP A 31 7.89 -21.71 1.59
N ASN A 32 6.82 -20.97 1.90
CA ASN A 32 6.08 -20.22 0.90
C ASN A 32 6.93 -19.11 0.28
N LYS A 33 6.97 -19.07 -1.05
CA LYS A 33 7.65 -18.05 -1.82
C LYS A 33 6.83 -16.77 -1.89
N VAL A 34 7.48 -15.65 -1.68
CA VAL A 34 6.83 -14.34 -1.58
C VAL A 34 7.28 -13.43 -2.70
N ALA A 35 6.32 -12.82 -3.41
CA ALA A 35 6.57 -11.75 -4.37
C ALA A 35 6.09 -10.40 -3.85
N VAL A 36 6.91 -9.36 -4.04
CA VAL A 36 6.60 -7.97 -3.67
C VAL A 36 6.96 -7.03 -4.83
N CYS A 37 6.24 -5.92 -4.94
CA CYS A 37 6.69 -4.82 -5.80
C CYS A 37 8.03 -4.25 -5.29
N ASP A 38 8.80 -3.64 -6.17
CA ASP A 38 10.02 -2.91 -5.80
C ASP A 38 10.11 -1.62 -6.65
N PRO A 39 9.95 -0.43 -6.06
CA PRO A 39 9.81 -0.13 -4.62
C PRO A 39 8.44 -0.50 -4.03
N VAL A 40 8.41 -0.76 -2.73
CA VAL A 40 7.20 -1.12 -1.99
C VAL A 40 7.22 -0.64 -0.54
N TYR A 41 6.08 -0.67 0.13
CA TYR A 41 5.99 -0.45 1.57
C TYR A 41 6.81 -1.52 2.32
N PRO A 42 7.89 -1.14 3.06
CA PRO A 42 8.88 -2.08 3.58
C PRO A 42 8.32 -3.17 4.50
N VAL A 43 7.17 -2.92 5.13
CA VAL A 43 6.53 -3.83 6.08
C VAL A 43 6.25 -5.21 5.46
N TYR A 44 5.99 -5.30 4.16
CA TYR A 44 5.74 -6.61 3.53
C TYR A 44 7.01 -7.46 3.50
N VAL A 45 8.16 -6.86 3.22
CA VAL A 45 9.46 -7.56 3.29
C VAL A 45 9.79 -7.87 4.74
N ASP A 46 9.76 -6.87 5.64
CA ASP A 46 10.13 -7.00 7.05
C ASP A 46 9.34 -8.08 7.77
N THR A 47 8.02 -8.15 7.55
CA THR A 47 7.19 -9.18 8.21
C THR A 47 7.47 -10.59 7.70
N ASN A 48 7.86 -10.74 6.42
CA ASN A 48 8.31 -12.01 5.87
C ASN A 48 9.71 -12.40 6.36
N VAL A 49 10.61 -11.41 6.58
CA VAL A 49 11.90 -11.64 7.26
C VAL A 49 11.66 -12.18 8.67
N MET A 50 10.80 -11.53 9.45
CA MET A 50 10.43 -11.97 10.80
C MET A 50 9.80 -13.37 10.83
N ALA A 51 9.09 -13.74 9.76
CA ALA A 51 8.50 -15.06 9.60
C ALA A 51 9.47 -16.14 9.06
N GLY A 52 10.70 -15.74 8.69
CA GLY A 52 11.74 -16.68 8.23
C GLY A 52 11.60 -17.16 6.78
N ARG A 53 10.88 -16.40 5.90
CA ARG A 53 10.63 -16.79 4.50
C ARG A 53 11.62 -16.24 3.49
N THR A 54 12.50 -15.34 3.88
CA THR A 54 13.21 -14.49 2.92
C THR A 54 14.61 -14.98 2.54
N GLY A 55 15.11 -16.04 3.16
CA GLY A 55 16.49 -16.48 2.94
C GLY A 55 17.52 -15.46 3.45
N GLU A 56 18.71 -15.49 2.88
CA GLU A 56 19.84 -14.65 3.25
C GLU A 56 19.72 -13.25 2.64
N TYR A 57 20.22 -12.23 3.38
CA TYR A 57 20.33 -10.87 2.85
C TYR A 57 21.56 -10.71 1.96
N ASN A 58 21.36 -10.37 0.71
CA ASN A 58 22.41 -10.11 -0.26
C ASN A 58 22.84 -8.64 -0.21
N ARG A 59 24.02 -8.38 0.34
CA ARG A 59 24.56 -7.02 0.52
C ARG A 59 24.90 -6.30 -0.80
N VAL A 60 25.13 -7.05 -1.88
CA VAL A 60 25.46 -6.46 -3.18
C VAL A 60 24.20 -6.00 -3.93
N ARG A 61 23.14 -6.78 -3.84
CA ARG A 61 21.84 -6.47 -4.43
C ARG A 61 20.93 -5.68 -3.50
N GLU A 62 21.32 -5.53 -2.24
CA GLU A 62 20.54 -4.88 -1.17
C GLU A 62 19.13 -5.45 -1.01
N ASN A 63 19.00 -6.78 -1.16
CA ASN A 63 17.72 -7.49 -1.10
C ASN A 63 17.87 -8.88 -0.49
N PHE A 64 16.78 -9.57 -0.24
CA PHE A 64 16.76 -10.95 0.27
C PHE A 64 16.63 -11.96 -0.87
N ASP A 65 17.50 -12.98 -0.87
CA ASP A 65 17.61 -13.97 -1.95
C ASP A 65 16.34 -14.83 -2.13
N GLY A 66 15.55 -15.02 -1.08
CA GLY A 66 14.31 -15.79 -1.10
C GLY A 66 13.04 -14.98 -1.40
N VAL A 67 13.16 -13.68 -1.69
CA VAL A 67 12.05 -12.82 -2.10
C VAL A 67 12.09 -12.56 -3.59
N ILE A 68 10.95 -12.69 -4.25
CA ILE A 68 10.76 -12.33 -5.65
C ILE A 68 10.39 -10.86 -5.72
N TYR A 69 11.32 -10.03 -6.18
CA TYR A 69 11.08 -8.59 -6.37
C TYR A 69 10.56 -8.35 -7.78
N MET A 70 9.44 -7.64 -7.90
CA MET A 70 8.80 -7.26 -9.16
C MET A 70 9.10 -5.78 -9.43
N PRO A 71 10.02 -5.45 -10.35
CA PRO A 71 10.44 -4.07 -10.57
C PRO A 71 9.32 -3.16 -11.06
N CYS A 72 9.06 -2.07 -10.32
CA CYS A 72 8.10 -1.03 -10.66
C CYS A 72 8.88 0.23 -11.05
N ARG A 73 9.12 0.40 -12.35
CA ARG A 73 9.96 1.44 -12.92
C ARG A 73 9.13 2.48 -13.67
N LYS A 74 9.76 3.60 -14.02
CA LYS A 74 9.13 4.66 -14.82
C LYS A 74 8.63 4.15 -16.18
N GLU A 75 9.40 3.26 -16.81
CA GLU A 75 9.10 2.68 -18.12
C GLU A 75 7.85 1.80 -18.15
N ASN A 76 7.50 1.19 -17.01
CA ASN A 76 6.27 0.40 -16.87
C ASN A 76 5.18 1.11 -16.04
N GLY A 77 5.29 2.44 -15.89
CA GLY A 77 4.32 3.25 -15.14
C GLY A 77 4.32 2.96 -13.64
N PHE A 78 5.41 2.44 -13.10
CA PHE A 78 5.55 1.97 -11.71
C PHE A 78 4.55 0.86 -11.35
N LEU A 79 4.17 0.02 -12.32
CA LEU A 79 3.35 -1.16 -12.12
C LEU A 79 4.21 -2.43 -12.25
N PRO A 80 3.93 -3.50 -11.47
CA PRO A 80 4.69 -4.73 -11.55
C PRO A 80 4.33 -5.55 -12.80
N GLU A 81 5.33 -6.26 -13.31
CA GLU A 81 5.14 -7.32 -14.29
C GLU A 81 5.01 -8.68 -13.60
N PHE A 82 4.40 -9.66 -14.27
CA PHE A 82 4.32 -11.01 -13.71
C PHE A 82 5.70 -11.61 -13.49
N PRO A 83 5.94 -12.20 -12.30
CA PRO A 83 7.24 -12.80 -12.02
C PRO A 83 7.48 -14.04 -12.87
N LEU A 84 8.76 -14.29 -13.23
CA LEU A 84 9.16 -15.48 -13.98
C LEU A 84 9.01 -16.77 -13.16
N GLU A 85 9.27 -16.68 -11.87
CA GLU A 85 9.06 -17.76 -10.91
C GLU A 85 7.68 -17.57 -10.26
N VAL A 86 6.90 -18.65 -10.17
CA VAL A 86 5.57 -18.61 -9.56
C VAL A 86 5.70 -18.50 -8.04
N PRO A 87 5.20 -17.42 -7.40
CA PRO A 87 5.17 -17.30 -5.96
C PRO A 87 3.94 -18.01 -5.36
N ASP A 88 3.97 -18.26 -4.05
CA ASP A 88 2.79 -18.67 -3.30
C ASP A 88 1.99 -17.44 -2.84
N LEU A 89 2.70 -16.38 -2.42
CA LEU A 89 2.13 -15.13 -1.91
C LEU A 89 2.55 -13.94 -2.78
N ILE A 90 1.59 -13.09 -3.15
CA ILE A 90 1.82 -11.88 -3.93
C ILE A 90 1.29 -10.69 -3.14
N TYR A 91 2.17 -9.75 -2.77
CA TYR A 91 1.75 -8.49 -2.16
C TYR A 91 1.53 -7.43 -3.23
N LEU A 92 0.31 -6.91 -3.30
CA LEU A 92 -0.06 -5.78 -4.13
C LEU A 92 -0.64 -4.66 -3.26
N CYS A 93 -0.14 -3.44 -3.41
CA CYS A 93 -0.65 -2.27 -2.72
C CYS A 93 -1.04 -1.23 -3.78
N PHE A 94 -2.34 -1.01 -3.95
CA PHE A 94 -2.82 0.00 -4.88
C PHE A 94 -4.03 0.74 -4.31
N PRO A 95 -3.99 2.10 -4.37
CA PRO A 95 -2.86 2.96 -4.80
C PRO A 95 -1.60 2.71 -4.01
N ASN A 96 -0.43 2.79 -4.69
CA ASN A 96 0.83 2.32 -4.14
C ASN A 96 1.48 3.35 -3.17
N ASN A 97 2.04 2.83 -2.11
CA ASN A 97 3.06 3.48 -1.30
C ASN A 97 4.41 2.79 -1.61
N PRO A 98 5.42 3.46 -2.23
CA PRO A 98 5.64 4.92 -2.22
C PRO A 98 5.26 5.67 -3.49
N THR A 99 5.06 5.02 -4.63
CA THR A 99 5.04 5.65 -5.96
C THR A 99 3.78 6.48 -6.26
N GLY A 100 2.69 6.24 -5.52
CA GLY A 100 1.39 6.83 -5.81
C GLY A 100 0.72 6.27 -7.07
N SER A 101 1.29 5.23 -7.71
CA SER A 101 0.69 4.57 -8.86
C SER A 101 -0.61 3.85 -8.48
N ALA A 102 -1.53 3.77 -9.43
CA ALA A 102 -2.77 3.03 -9.31
C ALA A 102 -2.87 2.01 -10.45
N ILE A 103 -3.59 0.92 -10.20
CA ILE A 103 -3.81 -0.14 -11.18
C ILE A 103 -5.25 -0.07 -11.68
N THR A 104 -5.45 -0.20 -12.99
CA THR A 104 -6.80 -0.27 -13.55
C THR A 104 -7.48 -1.59 -13.21
N LYS A 105 -8.81 -1.61 -13.30
CA LYS A 105 -9.58 -2.85 -13.07
C LYS A 105 -9.15 -3.97 -14.02
N ASP A 106 -8.91 -3.66 -15.28
CA ASP A 106 -8.50 -4.66 -16.28
C ASP A 106 -7.09 -5.21 -16.00
N GLU A 107 -6.19 -4.40 -15.49
CA GLU A 107 -4.86 -4.84 -15.08
C GLU A 107 -4.92 -5.68 -13.79
N LEU A 108 -5.73 -5.25 -12.82
CA LEU A 108 -5.92 -6.02 -11.57
C LEU A 108 -6.61 -7.37 -11.86
N GLN A 109 -7.54 -7.43 -12.82
CA GLN A 109 -8.16 -8.68 -13.25
C GLN A 109 -7.11 -9.69 -13.76
N LYS A 110 -6.11 -9.23 -14.50
CA LYS A 110 -5.01 -10.12 -14.96
C LYS A 110 -4.23 -10.73 -13.80
N TRP A 111 -4.04 -9.98 -12.70
CA TRP A 111 -3.42 -10.50 -11.47
C TRP A 111 -4.29 -11.54 -10.77
N VAL A 112 -5.59 -11.32 -10.71
CA VAL A 112 -6.56 -12.30 -10.18
C VAL A 112 -6.56 -13.58 -11.01
N ASP A 113 -6.58 -13.45 -12.34
CA ASP A 113 -6.51 -14.59 -13.26
C ASP A 113 -5.18 -15.35 -13.12
N TYR A 114 -4.06 -14.62 -13.02
CA TYR A 114 -2.74 -15.20 -12.77
C TYR A 114 -2.71 -15.99 -11.46
N ALA A 115 -3.22 -15.40 -10.37
CA ALA A 115 -3.23 -16.04 -9.06
C ALA A 115 -4.09 -17.30 -9.04
N ASN A 116 -5.28 -17.26 -9.63
CA ASN A 116 -6.16 -18.43 -9.73
C ASN A 116 -5.55 -19.54 -10.59
N LYS A 117 -4.92 -19.19 -11.72
CA LYS A 117 -4.26 -20.15 -12.62
C LYS A 117 -3.10 -20.87 -11.94
N ASN A 118 -2.33 -20.17 -11.11
CA ASN A 118 -1.10 -20.67 -10.52
C ASN A 118 -1.25 -21.11 -9.04
N GLY A 119 -2.44 -20.96 -8.45
CA GLY A 119 -2.69 -21.30 -7.04
C GLY A 119 -2.11 -20.29 -6.04
N CYS A 120 -1.71 -19.09 -6.47
CA CYS A 120 -1.15 -18.06 -5.58
C CYS A 120 -2.23 -17.43 -4.70
N VAL A 121 -1.82 -16.80 -3.59
CA VAL A 121 -2.67 -15.93 -2.77
C VAL A 121 -2.19 -14.49 -2.91
N ILE A 122 -3.10 -13.60 -3.31
CA ILE A 122 -2.85 -12.15 -3.32
C ILE A 122 -3.18 -11.58 -1.96
N ILE A 123 -2.23 -10.87 -1.34
CA ILE A 123 -2.46 -10.00 -0.19
C ILE A 123 -2.55 -8.58 -0.74
N TYR A 124 -3.78 -8.07 -0.86
CA TYR A 124 -4.08 -6.78 -1.46
C TYR A 124 -4.25 -5.71 -0.38
N ASP A 125 -3.33 -4.75 -0.31
CA ASP A 125 -3.42 -3.63 0.63
C ASP A 125 -4.14 -2.45 -0.03
N ALA A 126 -5.37 -2.19 0.41
CA ALA A 126 -6.25 -1.13 -0.06
C ALA A 126 -6.27 0.08 0.91
N ALA A 127 -5.20 0.32 1.67
CA ALA A 127 -5.16 1.38 2.69
C ALA A 127 -5.38 2.81 2.12
N TYR A 128 -5.20 2.99 0.82
CA TYR A 128 -5.36 4.29 0.14
C TYR A 128 -6.57 4.36 -0.79
N GLU A 129 -7.49 3.40 -0.74
CA GLU A 129 -8.65 3.31 -1.64
C GLU A 129 -9.55 4.57 -1.62
N ALA A 130 -9.64 5.24 -0.46
CA ALA A 130 -10.45 6.44 -0.32
C ALA A 130 -9.90 7.65 -1.12
N TYR A 131 -8.66 7.59 -1.58
CA TYR A 131 -8.02 8.64 -2.38
C TYR A 131 -8.21 8.45 -3.90
N ILE A 132 -8.75 7.32 -4.34
CA ILE A 132 -9.00 7.02 -5.74
C ILE A 132 -10.01 8.02 -6.30
N SER A 133 -9.66 8.64 -7.43
CA SER A 133 -10.47 9.63 -8.13
C SER A 133 -10.85 9.22 -9.55
N GLU A 134 -10.17 8.23 -10.13
CA GLU A 134 -10.40 7.75 -11.49
C GLU A 134 -11.37 6.57 -11.50
N GLU A 135 -12.36 6.60 -12.38
CA GLU A 135 -13.45 5.61 -12.44
C GLU A 135 -12.99 4.19 -12.81
N ASN A 136 -11.89 4.07 -13.55
CA ASN A 136 -11.34 2.78 -13.99
C ASN A 136 -10.43 2.11 -12.96
N VAL A 137 -10.17 2.78 -11.82
CA VAL A 137 -9.35 2.25 -10.72
C VAL A 137 -10.27 1.62 -9.67
N PRO A 138 -10.13 0.31 -9.38
CA PRO A 138 -11.01 -0.37 -8.44
C PRO A 138 -10.69 0.04 -6.99
N HIS A 139 -11.73 0.15 -6.18
CA HIS A 139 -11.62 0.42 -4.74
C HIS A 139 -11.45 -0.86 -3.90
N SER A 140 -11.66 -2.01 -4.51
CA SER A 140 -11.51 -3.32 -3.89
C SER A 140 -11.07 -4.34 -4.92
N ILE A 141 -10.21 -5.28 -4.53
CA ILE A 141 -9.86 -6.41 -5.39
C ILE A 141 -11.08 -7.28 -5.71
N TYR A 142 -12.09 -7.27 -4.84
CA TYR A 142 -13.32 -8.06 -5.03
C TYR A 142 -14.26 -7.47 -6.10
N GLU A 143 -13.93 -6.35 -6.72
CA GLU A 143 -14.55 -5.88 -7.95
C GLU A 143 -14.09 -6.69 -9.19
N CYS A 144 -13.03 -7.51 -9.04
CA CYS A 144 -12.53 -8.41 -10.07
C CYS A 144 -13.16 -9.79 -9.93
N GLU A 145 -13.51 -10.40 -11.06
CA GLU A 145 -14.10 -11.74 -11.09
C GLU A 145 -13.08 -12.78 -10.61
N GLY A 146 -13.52 -13.72 -9.74
CA GLY A 146 -12.66 -14.77 -9.19
C GLY A 146 -11.72 -14.32 -8.06
N ALA A 147 -11.75 -13.06 -7.62
CA ALA A 147 -10.91 -12.59 -6.52
C ALA A 147 -11.20 -13.28 -5.18
N ARG A 148 -12.46 -13.71 -4.94
CA ARG A 148 -12.86 -14.42 -3.72
C ARG A 148 -12.13 -15.75 -3.50
N THR A 149 -11.61 -16.34 -4.58
CA THR A 149 -10.89 -17.62 -4.51
C THR A 149 -9.36 -17.47 -4.42
N CYS A 150 -8.83 -16.25 -4.49
CA CYS A 150 -7.37 -16.04 -4.49
C CYS A 150 -6.87 -14.82 -3.71
N ALA A 151 -7.75 -13.98 -3.13
CA ALA A 151 -7.30 -12.74 -2.52
C ALA A 151 -7.74 -12.59 -1.06
N ILE A 152 -6.83 -11.97 -0.27
CA ILE A 152 -7.07 -11.41 1.06
C ILE A 152 -6.92 -9.90 0.92
N GLU A 153 -7.88 -9.11 1.41
CA GLU A 153 -7.82 -7.66 1.34
C GLU A 153 -7.61 -7.03 2.71
N LEU A 154 -6.64 -6.13 2.82
CA LEU A 154 -6.34 -5.34 4.02
C LEU A 154 -6.92 -3.94 3.90
N ARG A 155 -7.64 -3.48 4.91
CA ARG A 155 -8.30 -2.18 4.99
C ARG A 155 -7.84 -1.38 6.19
N SER A 156 -7.74 -0.07 6.06
CA SER A 156 -7.23 0.81 7.10
C SER A 156 -8.05 2.08 7.25
N PHE A 157 -8.37 2.44 8.48
CA PHE A 157 -8.91 3.76 8.83
C PHE A 157 -7.82 4.80 9.12
N SER A 158 -6.53 4.39 9.10
CA SER A 158 -5.42 5.26 9.48
C SER A 158 -5.27 6.48 8.57
N LYS A 159 -5.56 6.32 7.27
CA LYS A 159 -5.31 7.37 6.28
C LYS A 159 -6.57 8.14 5.90
N ASN A 160 -7.65 7.45 5.63
CA ASN A 160 -8.91 8.09 5.25
C ASN A 160 -9.60 8.81 6.43
N ALA A 161 -9.64 8.20 7.62
CA ALA A 161 -10.34 8.71 8.80
C ALA A 161 -9.41 9.34 9.85
N GLY A 162 -8.09 9.40 9.59
CA GLY A 162 -7.14 9.95 10.56
C GLY A 162 -6.91 9.07 11.80
N PHE A 163 -7.27 7.78 11.76
CA PHE A 163 -7.18 6.87 12.90
C PHE A 163 -5.76 6.29 13.13
N THR A 164 -4.72 6.97 12.65
CA THR A 164 -3.33 6.50 12.82
C THR A 164 -2.98 6.25 14.28
N GLY A 165 -3.39 7.15 15.20
CA GLY A 165 -3.15 7.01 16.63
C GLY A 165 -4.27 6.29 17.39
N VAL A 166 -5.46 6.13 16.77
CA VAL A 166 -6.64 5.49 17.39
C VAL A 166 -6.64 3.98 17.15
N ARG A 167 -6.08 3.53 16.04
CA ARG A 167 -5.87 2.15 15.63
C ARG A 167 -7.15 1.40 15.25
N LEU A 168 -7.49 1.40 13.96
CA LEU A 168 -8.58 0.59 13.41
C LEU A 168 -8.29 0.18 11.97
N GLY A 169 -8.61 -1.05 11.64
CA GLY A 169 -8.57 -1.63 10.31
C GLY A 169 -9.42 -2.88 10.27
N PHE A 170 -9.42 -3.55 9.14
CA PHE A 170 -10.01 -4.87 9.01
C PHE A 170 -9.38 -5.63 7.85
N THR A 171 -9.46 -6.96 7.95
CA THR A 171 -9.05 -7.89 6.90
C THR A 171 -10.28 -8.58 6.36
N VAL A 172 -10.38 -8.70 5.03
CA VAL A 172 -11.42 -9.49 4.36
C VAL A 172 -10.80 -10.78 3.85
N ILE A 173 -11.35 -11.91 4.28
CA ILE A 173 -10.96 -13.25 3.81
C ILE A 173 -12.21 -14.03 3.45
N PRO A 174 -12.49 -14.23 2.16
CA PRO A 174 -13.65 -15.00 1.71
C PRO A 174 -13.58 -16.47 2.12
N LYS A 175 -14.73 -17.08 2.35
CA LYS A 175 -14.84 -18.50 2.72
C LYS A 175 -14.40 -19.44 1.60
N GLU A 176 -14.48 -18.97 0.35
CA GLU A 176 -14.05 -19.71 -0.84
C GLU A 176 -12.53 -19.80 -0.99
N LEU A 177 -11.78 -18.98 -0.24
CA LEU A 177 -10.32 -18.99 -0.31
C LEU A 177 -9.76 -20.23 0.39
N VAL A 178 -9.49 -21.26 -0.41
CA VAL A 178 -8.97 -22.56 0.03
C VAL A 178 -7.64 -22.84 -0.68
N ARG A 179 -6.65 -23.34 0.06
CA ARG A 179 -5.37 -23.84 -0.49
C ARG A 179 -5.06 -25.20 0.13
N ASP A 180 -4.72 -26.18 -0.72
CA ASP A 180 -4.41 -27.55 -0.32
C ASP A 180 -5.50 -28.20 0.57
N GLY A 181 -6.76 -27.88 0.28
CA GLY A 181 -7.90 -28.36 1.06
C GLY A 181 -8.13 -27.65 2.40
N VAL A 182 -7.33 -26.61 2.70
CA VAL A 182 -7.42 -25.84 3.96
C VAL A 182 -8.04 -24.46 3.70
N SER A 183 -9.07 -24.10 4.46
CA SER A 183 -9.71 -22.78 4.40
C SER A 183 -8.85 -21.74 5.10
N LEU A 184 -8.34 -20.74 4.34
CA LEU A 184 -7.59 -19.63 4.91
C LEU A 184 -8.47 -18.74 5.80
N HIS A 185 -9.76 -18.62 5.49
CA HIS A 185 -10.74 -17.97 6.35
C HIS A 185 -10.77 -18.64 7.75
N SER A 186 -10.87 -19.98 7.81
CA SER A 186 -10.91 -20.71 9.08
C SER A 186 -9.61 -20.60 9.87
N LEU A 187 -8.47 -20.62 9.19
CA LEU A 187 -7.15 -20.41 9.81
C LEU A 187 -7.05 -19.01 10.43
N TRP A 188 -7.45 -17.98 9.67
CA TRP A 188 -7.42 -16.61 10.17
C TRP A 188 -8.40 -16.39 11.32
N ALA A 189 -9.63 -16.92 11.21
CA ALA A 189 -10.62 -16.86 12.28
C ALA A 189 -10.07 -17.49 13.58
N ARG A 190 -9.41 -18.65 13.46
CA ARG A 190 -8.77 -19.32 14.60
C ARG A 190 -7.63 -18.51 15.19
N ARG A 191 -6.73 -18.02 14.35
CA ARG A 191 -5.62 -17.15 14.74
C ARG A 191 -6.12 -15.88 15.44
N HIS A 192 -7.07 -15.20 14.81
CA HIS A 192 -7.63 -13.95 15.30
C HIS A 192 -8.30 -14.14 16.66
N GLY A 193 -9.19 -15.13 16.78
CA GLY A 193 -9.87 -15.44 18.04
C GLY A 193 -8.95 -15.99 19.17
N THR A 194 -7.71 -16.45 18.83
CA THR A 194 -6.77 -16.96 19.82
C THR A 194 -5.82 -15.88 20.35
N LYS A 195 -5.40 -14.95 19.50
CA LYS A 195 -4.34 -13.97 19.83
C LYS A 195 -4.82 -12.53 19.92
N PHE A 196 -6.08 -12.26 19.64
CA PHE A 196 -6.62 -10.91 19.59
C PHE A 196 -8.05 -10.86 20.13
N ASN A 197 -8.28 -10.05 21.18
CA ASN A 197 -9.61 -9.90 21.81
C ASN A 197 -10.49 -8.84 21.12
N GLY A 198 -10.04 -8.24 20.05
CA GLY A 198 -10.73 -7.20 19.31
C GLY A 198 -10.18 -5.79 19.56
N ALA A 199 -10.42 -4.88 18.63
CA ALA A 199 -10.13 -3.46 18.81
C ALA A 199 -11.00 -2.88 19.95
N PRO A 200 -10.56 -1.82 20.65
CA PRO A 200 -11.35 -1.21 21.71
C PRO A 200 -12.76 -0.83 21.23
N TYR A 201 -13.77 -1.10 22.05
CA TYR A 201 -15.17 -0.87 21.66
C TYR A 201 -15.45 0.58 21.22
N ILE A 202 -14.87 1.57 21.91
CA ILE A 202 -14.99 2.99 21.55
C ILE A 202 -14.46 3.25 20.14
N VAL A 203 -13.33 2.63 19.78
CA VAL A 203 -12.70 2.76 18.48
C VAL A 203 -13.57 2.12 17.39
N GLN A 204 -14.17 0.95 17.66
CA GLN A 204 -15.11 0.31 16.73
C GLN A 204 -16.36 1.19 16.50
N LYS A 205 -16.89 1.82 17.56
CA LYS A 205 -18.00 2.78 17.45
C LYS A 205 -17.62 4.03 16.65
N ALA A 206 -16.39 4.52 16.81
CA ALA A 206 -15.87 5.59 15.96
C ALA A 206 -15.78 5.16 14.48
N GLY A 207 -15.34 3.92 14.22
CA GLY A 207 -15.32 3.33 12.88
C GLY A 207 -16.72 3.19 12.27
N GLU A 208 -17.72 2.80 13.06
CA GLU A 208 -19.10 2.74 12.62
C GLU A 208 -19.61 4.15 12.21
N ALA A 209 -19.25 5.18 12.98
CA ALA A 209 -19.62 6.57 12.70
C ALA A 209 -19.02 7.09 11.37
N VAL A 210 -17.87 6.57 10.94
CA VAL A 210 -17.25 6.89 9.64
C VAL A 210 -18.19 6.59 8.47
N TYR A 211 -19.01 5.55 8.56
CA TYR A 211 -19.96 5.14 7.52
C TYR A 211 -21.30 5.86 7.58
N SER A 212 -21.56 6.68 8.60
CA SER A 212 -22.73 7.56 8.61
C SER A 212 -22.65 8.63 7.51
N GLU A 213 -23.78 9.22 7.13
CA GLU A 213 -23.79 10.29 6.12
C GLU A 213 -22.89 11.47 6.51
N ALA A 214 -22.91 11.87 7.79
CA ALA A 214 -22.03 12.93 8.32
C ALA A 214 -20.56 12.51 8.28
N GLY A 215 -20.24 11.25 8.65
CA GLY A 215 -18.89 10.70 8.59
C GLY A 215 -18.35 10.66 7.16
N LYS A 216 -19.11 10.13 6.21
CA LYS A 216 -18.75 10.11 4.78
C LYS A 216 -18.47 11.51 4.24
N ALA A 217 -19.30 12.51 4.59
CA ALA A 217 -19.09 13.90 4.18
C ALA A 217 -17.77 14.46 4.73
N GLN A 218 -17.49 14.26 6.03
CA GLN A 218 -16.25 14.70 6.67
C GLN A 218 -15.01 14.03 6.06
N LEU A 219 -15.10 12.72 5.76
CA LEU A 219 -14.01 12.01 5.10
C LEU A 219 -13.73 12.55 3.70
N LYS A 220 -14.78 12.82 2.93
CA LYS A 220 -14.65 13.41 1.59
C LYS A 220 -13.92 14.76 1.65
N ASP A 221 -14.26 15.60 2.62
CA ASP A 221 -13.60 16.90 2.81
C ASP A 221 -12.13 16.74 3.20
N GLN A 222 -11.84 15.82 4.13
CA GLN A 222 -10.47 15.54 4.59
C GLN A 222 -9.60 14.95 3.45
N VAL A 223 -10.10 13.96 2.73
CA VAL A 223 -9.41 13.37 1.57
C VAL A 223 -9.21 14.45 0.50
N GLY A 224 -10.25 15.24 0.20
CA GLY A 224 -10.16 16.35 -0.74
C GLY A 224 -9.12 17.39 -0.35
N TYR A 225 -8.96 17.67 0.95
CA TYR A 225 -7.91 18.57 1.45
C TYR A 225 -6.50 18.03 1.13
N TYR A 226 -6.24 16.76 1.42
CA TYR A 226 -4.93 16.17 1.12
C TYR A 226 -4.68 16.03 -0.37
N MET A 227 -5.71 15.71 -1.18
CA MET A 227 -5.54 15.59 -2.62
C MET A 227 -5.31 16.96 -3.28
N ARG A 228 -5.85 18.06 -2.76
CA ARG A 228 -5.47 19.41 -3.19
C ARG A 228 -3.99 19.69 -2.92
N ASN A 229 -3.48 19.30 -1.75
CA ASN A 229 -2.05 19.42 -1.44
C ASN A 229 -1.19 18.56 -2.39
N ALA A 230 -1.62 17.32 -2.66
CA ALA A 230 -0.92 16.41 -3.57
C ALA A 230 -0.81 17.01 -4.98
N LYS A 231 -1.95 17.49 -5.51
CA LYS A 231 -1.97 18.15 -6.81
C LYS A 231 -1.08 19.40 -6.84
N LEU A 232 -1.10 20.20 -5.79
CA LEU A 232 -0.26 21.40 -5.67
C LEU A 232 1.23 21.03 -5.71
N ILE A 233 1.66 20.02 -4.93
CA ILE A 233 3.05 19.57 -4.91
C ILE A 233 3.45 19.08 -6.31
N HIS A 234 2.65 18.21 -6.89
CA HIS A 234 2.89 17.66 -8.22
C HIS A 234 3.04 18.75 -9.28
N ASP A 235 2.04 19.62 -9.40
CA ASP A 235 1.99 20.61 -10.48
C ASP A 235 3.10 21.67 -10.35
N GLU A 236 3.39 22.12 -9.14
CA GLU A 236 4.40 23.16 -8.94
C GLU A 236 5.84 22.62 -9.09
N LEU A 237 6.11 21.38 -8.67
CA LEU A 237 7.41 20.78 -8.89
C LEU A 237 7.62 20.40 -10.36
N ALA A 238 6.58 19.91 -11.04
CA ALA A 238 6.64 19.66 -12.49
C ALA A 238 6.92 20.95 -13.28
N LYS A 239 6.26 22.07 -12.95
CA LYS A 239 6.54 23.39 -13.54
C LYS A 239 7.96 23.87 -13.28
N ALA A 240 8.55 23.50 -12.14
CA ALA A 240 9.93 23.83 -11.80
C ALA A 240 10.95 22.90 -12.49
N GLY A 241 10.51 21.93 -13.30
CA GLY A 241 11.37 21.06 -14.08
C GLY A 241 11.72 19.73 -13.40
N PHE A 242 11.13 19.42 -12.23
CA PHE A 242 11.32 18.13 -11.61
C PHE A 242 10.49 17.04 -12.31
N SER A 243 11.07 15.84 -12.41
CA SER A 243 10.35 14.66 -12.85
C SER A 243 9.56 14.09 -11.67
N VAL A 244 8.24 14.19 -11.72
CA VAL A 244 7.34 13.76 -10.66
C VAL A 244 6.24 12.85 -11.19
N SER A 245 5.77 11.93 -10.35
CA SER A 245 4.62 11.06 -10.58
C SER A 245 3.78 10.91 -9.30
N GLY A 246 2.62 10.26 -9.38
CA GLY A 246 1.70 10.15 -8.25
C GLY A 246 0.85 11.41 -8.03
N GLY A 247 0.21 11.50 -6.85
CA GLY A 247 -0.61 12.65 -6.49
C GLY A 247 -2.00 12.71 -7.13
N VAL A 248 -2.44 11.66 -7.85
CA VAL A 248 -3.76 11.56 -8.51
C VAL A 248 -4.72 10.67 -7.73
N ASN A 249 -4.31 9.43 -7.42
CA ASN A 249 -5.09 8.45 -6.68
C ASN A 249 -4.50 8.13 -5.30
N ALA A 250 -3.46 8.86 -4.90
CA ALA A 250 -2.78 8.70 -3.61
C ALA A 250 -2.18 10.02 -3.14
N PRO A 251 -2.02 10.21 -1.81
CA PRO A 251 -1.42 11.41 -1.25
C PRO A 251 0.12 11.37 -1.28
N TYR A 252 0.70 10.63 -2.22
CA TYR A 252 2.14 10.49 -2.41
C TYR A 252 2.58 11.03 -3.75
N ILE A 253 3.69 11.77 -3.72
CA ILE A 253 4.40 12.25 -4.90
C ILE A 253 5.76 11.55 -4.92
N TRP A 254 6.07 10.91 -6.03
CA TRP A 254 7.30 10.21 -6.29
C TRP A 254 8.16 11.06 -7.22
N LEU A 255 9.22 11.63 -6.67
CA LEU A 255 10.10 12.58 -7.33
C LEU A 255 11.41 11.88 -7.69
N GLU A 256 11.81 11.98 -8.94
CA GLU A 256 13.14 11.57 -9.40
C GLU A 256 14.18 12.61 -8.90
N THR A 257 15.25 12.15 -8.26
CA THR A 257 16.26 13.05 -7.70
C THR A 257 16.98 13.81 -8.81
N PRO A 258 17.23 15.12 -8.66
CA PRO A 258 17.95 15.90 -9.67
C PRO A 258 19.42 15.50 -9.73
N ASP A 259 20.06 15.81 -10.88
CA ASP A 259 21.51 15.68 -11.09
C ASP A 259 22.09 14.29 -10.76
N LYS A 260 21.26 13.26 -10.85
CA LYS A 260 21.62 11.86 -10.50
C LYS A 260 22.10 11.70 -9.06
N MET A 261 21.65 12.55 -8.16
CA MET A 261 21.89 12.37 -6.73
C MET A 261 21.31 11.04 -6.28
N THR A 262 21.98 10.37 -5.35
CA THR A 262 21.39 9.26 -4.62
C THR A 262 20.22 9.75 -3.77
N SER A 263 19.32 8.85 -3.39
CA SER A 263 18.16 9.17 -2.54
C SER A 263 18.59 9.84 -1.22
N TRP A 264 19.71 9.40 -0.63
CA TRP A 264 20.24 9.97 0.61
C TRP A 264 20.98 11.29 0.42
N GLU A 265 21.71 11.46 -0.68
CA GLU A 265 22.31 12.76 -1.01
C GLU A 265 21.23 13.82 -1.19
N PHE A 266 20.13 13.48 -1.86
CA PHE A 266 19.01 14.40 -2.02
C PHE A 266 18.28 14.67 -0.70
N PHE A 267 18.15 13.69 0.20
CA PHE A 267 17.64 13.92 1.56
C PHE A 267 18.47 14.97 2.30
N ASP A 268 19.78 14.79 2.33
CA ASP A 268 20.71 15.73 2.97
C ASP A 268 20.66 17.11 2.32
N TYR A 269 20.57 17.16 0.99
CA TYR A 269 20.49 18.42 0.23
C TYR A 269 19.22 19.20 0.58
N LEU A 270 18.04 18.54 0.57
CA LEU A 270 16.77 19.16 0.95
C LEU A 270 16.76 19.63 2.40
N LEU A 271 17.26 18.81 3.31
CA LEU A 271 17.30 19.16 4.73
C LEU A 271 18.16 20.38 4.98
N LYS A 272 19.37 20.43 4.41
CA LYS A 272 20.35 21.50 4.64
C LYS A 272 19.97 22.82 3.95
N ASN A 273 19.43 22.76 2.73
CA ASN A 273 19.21 23.95 1.90
C ASN A 273 17.76 24.44 1.88
N ALA A 274 16.79 23.55 2.06
CA ALA A 274 15.37 23.90 2.04
C ALA A 274 14.65 23.72 3.39
N ASN A 275 15.27 23.07 4.40
CA ASN A 275 14.61 22.65 5.64
C ASN A 275 13.33 21.85 5.36
N VAL A 276 13.38 20.96 4.39
CA VAL A 276 12.30 20.05 4.00
C VAL A 276 12.75 18.62 4.26
N VAL A 277 11.85 17.82 4.85
CA VAL A 277 12.08 16.41 5.13
C VAL A 277 11.06 15.59 4.34
N GLY A 278 11.56 14.58 3.63
CA GLY A 278 10.75 13.55 2.97
C GLY A 278 11.38 12.17 3.20
N THR A 279 11.11 11.22 2.34
CA THR A 279 11.61 9.86 2.52
C THR A 279 12.48 9.45 1.33
N PRO A 280 13.75 9.08 1.55
CA PRO A 280 14.60 8.54 0.49
C PRO A 280 13.97 7.32 -0.17
N GLY A 281 13.99 7.27 -1.50
CA GLY A 281 13.35 6.19 -2.27
C GLY A 281 14.01 4.83 -2.04
N SER A 282 15.33 4.79 -1.83
CA SER A 282 16.06 3.57 -1.47
C SER A 282 15.54 2.88 -0.20
N GLY A 283 14.86 3.60 0.69
CA GLY A 283 14.19 3.02 1.86
C GLY A 283 12.96 2.17 1.53
N PHE A 284 12.55 2.09 0.25
CA PHE A 284 11.43 1.28 -0.22
C PHE A 284 11.84 0.11 -1.11
N GLY A 285 13.13 -0.06 -1.35
CA GLY A 285 13.68 -1.12 -2.20
C GLY A 285 14.71 -0.58 -3.19
N SER A 286 15.42 -1.49 -3.85
CA SER A 286 16.56 -1.14 -4.73
C SER A 286 16.14 -0.29 -5.93
N HIS A 287 14.92 -0.51 -6.49
CA HIS A 287 14.38 0.30 -7.58
C HIS A 287 13.81 1.65 -7.12
N GLY A 288 13.84 1.93 -5.82
CA GLY A 288 13.57 3.25 -5.27
C GLY A 288 14.81 4.17 -5.22
N GLU A 289 16.01 3.65 -5.49
CA GLU A 289 17.22 4.49 -5.55
C GLU A 289 17.13 5.51 -6.70
N GLY A 290 17.58 6.72 -6.46
CA GLY A 290 17.40 7.85 -7.38
C GLY A 290 16.01 8.49 -7.36
N TYR A 291 15.19 8.12 -6.38
CA TYR A 291 13.85 8.69 -6.14
C TYR A 291 13.67 9.18 -4.71
N PHE A 292 12.62 9.97 -4.52
CA PHE A 292 12.29 10.57 -3.23
C PHE A 292 10.78 10.69 -3.05
N ARG A 293 10.23 10.24 -1.91
CA ARG A 293 8.80 10.36 -1.65
C ARG A 293 8.47 11.62 -0.86
N LEU A 294 7.58 12.43 -1.41
CA LEU A 294 6.89 13.51 -0.70
C LEU A 294 5.46 13.08 -0.34
N THR A 295 4.90 13.69 0.71
CA THR A 295 3.54 13.37 1.17
C THR A 295 2.69 14.63 1.27
N ALA A 296 1.39 14.48 1.04
CA ALA A 296 0.42 15.57 1.06
C ALA A 296 -0.27 15.76 2.42
N PHE A 297 0.17 15.06 3.49
CA PHE A 297 -0.49 15.06 4.80
C PHE A 297 -0.19 16.29 5.67
N GLY A 298 0.58 17.24 5.18
CA GLY A 298 0.86 18.51 5.87
C GLY A 298 -0.31 19.50 5.80
N THR A 299 -0.17 20.64 6.50
CA THR A 299 -1.08 21.77 6.29
C THR A 299 -0.80 22.43 4.93
N TYR A 300 -1.82 23.08 4.36
CA TYR A 300 -1.69 23.76 3.07
C TYR A 300 -0.58 24.82 3.10
N GLU A 301 -0.52 25.60 4.17
CA GLU A 301 0.48 26.67 4.36
C GLU A 301 1.92 26.10 4.44
N ASN A 302 2.10 24.99 5.14
CA ASN A 302 3.41 24.35 5.22
C ASN A 302 3.80 23.67 3.88
N THR A 303 2.80 23.15 3.16
CA THR A 303 3.01 22.59 1.81
C THR A 303 3.49 23.67 0.84
N LEU A 304 2.84 24.84 0.82
CA LEU A 304 3.29 25.98 0.02
C LEU A 304 4.73 26.39 0.36
N LYS A 305 5.03 26.58 1.65
CA LYS A 305 6.39 26.93 2.09
C LYS A 305 7.44 25.91 1.67
N ALA A 306 7.12 24.62 1.76
CA ALA A 306 8.03 23.56 1.33
C ALA A 306 8.29 23.62 -0.18
N ILE A 307 7.23 23.78 -0.98
CA ILE A 307 7.33 23.91 -2.44
C ILE A 307 8.19 25.12 -2.82
N ASP A 308 7.91 26.31 -2.25
CA ASP A 308 8.68 27.52 -2.55
C ASP A 308 10.19 27.36 -2.24
N ARG A 309 10.50 26.67 -1.13
CA ARG A 309 11.89 26.37 -0.76
C ARG A 309 12.55 25.38 -1.71
N ILE A 310 11.85 24.34 -2.13
CA ILE A 310 12.38 23.37 -3.10
C ILE A 310 12.61 24.04 -4.46
N LYS A 311 11.70 24.89 -4.90
CA LYS A 311 11.82 25.62 -6.19
C LYS A 311 12.96 26.65 -6.19
N SER A 312 13.45 27.08 -5.04
CA SER A 312 14.56 28.02 -4.91
C SER A 312 15.93 27.34 -4.88
N LEU A 313 16.00 26.02 -4.92
CA LEU A 313 17.23 25.24 -5.02
C LEU A 313 17.79 25.21 -6.43
#